data_cfc49894752380f4b62a98be5bdaed35
#
_entry.id   cfc49894752380f4b62a98be5bdaed35
#
_cell.length_a   1.000
_cell.length_b   1.000
_cell.length_c   1.000
_cell.angle_alpha   90.00
_cell.angle_beta   90.00
_cell.angle_gamma   90.00
#
_symmetry.space_group_name_H-M   'P 1'
#
loop_
_entity.id
_entity.type
_entity.pdbx_description
1 polymer ?
#
loop_
_entity_poly.entity_id
_entity_poly.type
_entity_poly.pdbx_seq_one_letter_code
_entity_poly.pdbx_strand_id
1 'polypeptide(L)'
;AQAIDILAHQPATARHISTELAQYFCCDDPPKSLVDAMAATFLGSDGDIAAVLRTLFDSREFAASLGRKFKDPMQWTISALRASFADRPIADLVPVSQMLNRLGEPLYGHETPDGYSMAEAAWAGPGQMQTRFEIARQIGAGAPRLFQGSDGDAPTRASPPVLEQTAYFQSLRLADATRSAIDHGASAADRNMLFLSSPDFMRN
;
A
#
# COMPACT_ATOMS: atom_id res chain seq x y z
N ALA A 1 32.46 -11.30 -4.24
CA ALA A 1 31.77 -12.50 -3.78
C ALA A 1 32.02 -12.75 -2.29
N GLN A 2 33.24 -13.04 -1.85
CA GLN A 2 33.55 -13.45 -0.47
C GLN A 2 33.09 -12.45 0.62
N ALA A 3 33.22 -11.13 0.42
CA ALA A 3 32.76 -10.13 1.38
C ALA A 3 31.22 -10.12 1.52
N ILE A 4 30.50 -10.28 0.40
CA ILE A 4 29.04 -10.36 0.40
C ILE A 4 28.60 -11.63 1.14
N ASP A 5 29.24 -12.77 0.88
CA ASP A 5 28.94 -14.04 1.55
C ASP A 5 29.13 -13.93 3.08
N ILE A 6 30.23 -13.30 3.52
CA ILE A 6 30.49 -13.07 4.95
C ILE A 6 29.38 -12.19 5.57
N LEU A 7 28.98 -11.12 4.89
CA LEU A 7 27.93 -10.22 5.38
C LEU A 7 26.56 -10.90 5.39
N ALA A 8 26.23 -11.66 4.37
CA ALA A 8 24.94 -12.36 4.26
C ALA A 8 24.74 -13.37 5.42
N HIS A 9 25.80 -14.02 5.89
CA HIS A 9 25.72 -15.00 6.97
C HIS A 9 25.81 -14.40 8.39
N GLN A 10 25.84 -13.07 8.52
CA GLN A 10 25.92 -12.46 9.85
C GLN A 10 24.55 -12.52 10.57
N PRO A 11 24.51 -12.84 11.87
CA PRO A 11 23.28 -12.77 12.66
C PRO A 11 22.63 -11.37 12.64
N ALA A 12 23.44 -10.31 12.52
CA ALA A 12 22.94 -8.94 12.38
C ALA A 12 22.15 -8.74 11.08
N THR A 13 22.65 -9.30 9.96
CA THR A 13 21.94 -9.26 8.66
C THR A 13 20.62 -10.04 8.72
N ALA A 14 20.65 -11.25 9.29
CA ALA A 14 19.43 -12.05 9.47
C ALA A 14 18.37 -11.29 10.26
N ARG A 15 18.77 -10.66 11.37
CA ARG A 15 17.86 -9.86 12.20
C ARG A 15 17.37 -8.62 11.47
N HIS A 16 18.23 -7.89 10.78
CA HIS A 16 17.86 -6.70 10.02
C HIS A 16 16.85 -7.02 8.94
N ILE A 17 17.12 -7.97 8.05
CA ILE A 17 16.21 -8.39 6.98
C ILE A 17 14.87 -8.89 7.56
N SER A 18 14.91 -9.67 8.64
CA SER A 18 13.68 -10.14 9.31
C SER A 18 12.85 -9.00 9.88
N THR A 19 13.50 -7.98 10.45
CA THR A 19 12.82 -6.78 10.96
C THR A 19 12.16 -6.00 9.84
N GLU A 20 12.88 -5.73 8.76
CA GLU A 20 12.35 -5.01 7.59
C GLU A 20 11.15 -5.73 6.96
N LEU A 21 11.24 -7.05 6.77
CA LEU A 21 10.13 -7.84 6.24
C LEU A 21 8.93 -7.84 7.18
N ALA A 22 9.15 -7.96 8.49
CA ALA A 22 8.07 -7.91 9.47
C ALA A 22 7.44 -6.51 9.56
N GLN A 23 8.23 -5.44 9.45
CA GLN A 23 7.73 -4.07 9.37
C GLN A 23 6.90 -3.84 8.11
N TYR A 24 7.35 -4.35 6.99
CA TYR A 24 6.63 -4.17 5.72
C TYR A 24 5.28 -4.88 5.71
N PHE A 25 5.21 -6.13 6.16
CA PHE A 25 4.02 -6.97 6.01
C PHE A 25 3.11 -7.03 7.25
N CYS A 26 3.64 -6.82 8.46
CA CYS A 26 2.91 -7.08 9.69
C CYS A 26 2.55 -5.79 10.45
N CYS A 27 3.54 -5.10 11.01
CA CYS A 27 3.31 -3.95 11.88
C CYS A 27 4.56 -3.09 12.03
N ASP A 28 4.38 -1.82 12.43
CA ASP A 28 5.47 -0.85 12.54
C ASP A 28 6.51 -1.25 13.61
N ASP A 29 6.07 -1.92 14.68
CA ASP A 29 6.91 -2.42 15.75
C ASP A 29 6.70 -3.94 15.92
N PRO A 30 7.38 -4.76 15.12
CA PRO A 30 7.19 -6.20 15.16
C PRO A 30 7.73 -6.81 16.47
N PRO A 31 6.95 -7.73 17.10
CA PRO A 31 7.39 -8.39 18.31
C PRO A 31 8.74 -9.08 18.15
N LYS A 32 9.59 -8.93 19.16
CA LYS A 32 10.94 -9.53 19.15
C LYS A 32 10.90 -11.03 18.90
N SER A 33 9.91 -11.75 19.44
CA SER A 33 9.73 -13.19 19.22
C SER A 33 9.56 -13.57 17.75
N LEU A 34 8.80 -12.76 17.00
CA LEU A 34 8.60 -12.95 15.56
C LEU A 34 9.91 -12.72 14.80
N VAL A 35 10.59 -11.61 15.07
CA VAL A 35 11.86 -11.26 14.44
C VAL A 35 12.92 -12.33 14.73
N ASP A 36 12.99 -12.84 15.97
CA ASP A 36 13.94 -13.88 16.35
C ASP A 36 13.65 -15.21 15.62
N ALA A 37 12.38 -15.59 15.47
CA ALA A 37 12.00 -16.80 14.71
C ALA A 37 12.34 -16.67 13.23
N MET A 38 12.05 -15.52 12.61
CA MET A 38 12.39 -15.23 11.22
C MET A 38 13.91 -15.21 11.00
N ALA A 39 14.67 -14.60 11.90
CA ALA A 39 16.15 -14.57 11.84
C ALA A 39 16.77 -15.95 11.98
N ALA A 40 16.20 -16.81 12.84
CA ALA A 40 16.62 -18.21 12.95
C ALA A 40 16.37 -18.98 11.65
N THR A 41 15.21 -18.76 11.02
CA THR A 41 14.89 -19.35 9.69
C THR A 41 15.85 -18.84 8.62
N PHE A 42 16.17 -17.55 8.60
CA PHE A 42 17.11 -16.96 7.65
C PHE A 42 18.48 -17.65 7.73
N LEU A 43 19.04 -17.78 8.94
CA LEU A 43 20.36 -18.42 9.15
C LEU A 43 20.29 -19.94 8.84
N GLY A 44 19.20 -20.60 9.22
CA GLY A 44 19.06 -22.06 9.02
C GLY A 44 18.77 -22.46 7.58
N SER A 45 18.30 -21.55 6.75
CA SER A 45 17.98 -21.77 5.33
C SER A 45 18.98 -21.13 4.36
N ASP A 46 20.11 -20.67 4.84
CA ASP A 46 21.12 -19.97 4.03
C ASP A 46 20.57 -18.73 3.30
N GLY A 47 19.73 -17.97 4.01
CA GLY A 47 19.14 -16.73 3.50
C GLY A 47 17.93 -16.91 2.55
N ASP A 48 17.26 -18.05 2.54
CA ASP A 48 16.05 -18.27 1.74
C ASP A 48 14.92 -17.35 2.23
N ILE A 49 14.72 -16.25 1.50
CA ILE A 49 13.67 -15.26 1.80
C ILE A 49 12.26 -15.87 1.74
N ALA A 50 12.02 -16.85 0.87
CA ALA A 50 10.72 -17.50 0.81
C ALA A 50 10.43 -18.31 2.09
N ALA A 51 11.43 -18.96 2.67
CA ALA A 51 11.31 -19.65 3.96
C ALA A 51 11.05 -18.64 5.10
N VAL A 52 11.75 -17.51 5.10
CA VAL A 52 11.55 -16.43 6.09
C VAL A 52 10.14 -15.86 5.99
N LEU A 53 9.63 -15.61 4.78
CA LEU A 53 8.27 -15.10 4.57
C LEU A 53 7.21 -16.13 4.98
N ARG A 54 7.43 -17.43 4.79
CA ARG A 54 6.51 -18.46 5.32
C ARG A 54 6.46 -18.42 6.85
N THR A 55 7.62 -18.27 7.52
CA THR A 55 7.68 -18.10 8.99
C THR A 55 6.85 -16.91 9.43
N LEU A 56 6.92 -15.79 8.70
CA LEU A 56 6.11 -14.59 8.97
C LEU A 56 4.62 -14.88 8.78
N PHE A 57 4.22 -15.35 7.60
CA PHE A 57 2.80 -15.51 7.23
C PHE A 57 2.07 -16.58 8.04
N ASP A 58 2.79 -17.61 8.52
CA ASP A 58 2.24 -18.65 9.39
C ASP A 58 2.17 -18.23 10.86
N SER A 59 2.67 -17.04 11.21
CA SER A 59 2.71 -16.55 12.59
C SER A 59 1.33 -16.04 13.06
N ARG A 60 1.10 -16.11 14.38
CA ARG A 60 -0.09 -15.51 15.01
C ARG A 60 -0.05 -14.00 14.95
N GLU A 61 1.13 -13.43 15.01
CA GLU A 61 1.39 -12.00 14.96
C GLU A 61 0.94 -11.41 13.61
N PHE A 62 1.27 -12.10 12.51
CA PHE A 62 0.79 -11.71 11.19
C PHE A 62 -0.73 -11.84 11.07
N ALA A 63 -1.31 -12.96 11.50
CA ALA A 63 -2.76 -13.14 11.48
C ALA A 63 -3.50 -12.07 12.28
N ALA A 64 -2.93 -11.63 13.42
CA ALA A 64 -3.48 -10.55 14.25
C ALA A 64 -3.28 -9.14 13.66
N SER A 65 -2.37 -8.97 12.71
CA SER A 65 -2.07 -7.68 12.09
C SER A 65 -2.94 -7.36 10.87
N LEU A 66 -3.65 -8.34 10.33
CA LEU A 66 -4.49 -8.15 9.14
C LEU A 66 -5.51 -7.02 9.33
N GLY A 67 -5.59 -6.11 8.38
CA GLY A 67 -6.44 -4.94 8.44
C GLY A 67 -5.91 -3.81 9.35
N ARG A 68 -4.67 -3.88 9.85
CA ARG A 68 -4.13 -2.91 10.82
C ARG A 68 -2.94 -2.12 10.30
N LYS A 69 -2.14 -2.68 9.40
CA LYS A 69 -0.97 -2.01 8.83
C LYS A 69 -1.41 -0.84 7.96
N PHE A 70 -0.95 0.36 8.30
CA PHE A 70 -1.25 1.56 7.54
C PHE A 70 -0.50 1.54 6.19
N LYS A 71 -1.20 1.85 5.13
CA LYS A 71 -0.63 1.91 3.76
C LYS A 71 0.24 3.15 3.61
N ASP A 72 1.49 2.97 3.20
CA ASP A 72 2.30 4.07 2.67
C ASP A 72 1.64 4.70 1.43
N PRO A 73 2.14 5.83 0.92
CA PRO A 73 1.59 6.48 -0.27
C PRO A 73 1.58 5.60 -1.51
N MET A 74 2.62 4.79 -1.73
CA MET A 74 2.70 3.86 -2.86
C MET A 74 1.63 2.79 -2.77
N GLN A 75 1.55 2.08 -1.64
CA GLN A 75 0.58 1.03 -1.39
C GLN A 75 -0.85 1.56 -1.52
N TRP A 76 -1.11 2.74 -0.94
CA TRP A 76 -2.43 3.36 -1.00
C TRP A 76 -2.81 3.75 -2.43
N THR A 77 -1.91 4.44 -3.16
CA THR A 77 -2.17 4.91 -4.54
C THR A 77 -2.44 3.72 -5.47
N ILE A 78 -1.58 2.69 -5.42
CA ILE A 78 -1.75 1.51 -6.27
C ILE A 78 -3.01 0.73 -5.88
N SER A 79 -3.32 0.61 -4.58
CA SER A 79 -4.57 -0.02 -4.12
C SER A 79 -5.79 0.74 -4.64
N ALA A 80 -5.78 2.08 -4.58
CA ALA A 80 -6.88 2.92 -5.05
C ALA A 80 -7.09 2.78 -6.57
N LEU A 81 -6.01 2.80 -7.34
CA LEU A 81 -6.07 2.63 -8.80
C LEU A 81 -6.54 1.23 -9.19
N ARG A 82 -6.03 0.19 -8.52
CA ARG A 82 -6.47 -1.20 -8.78
C ARG A 82 -7.92 -1.44 -8.39
N ALA A 83 -8.36 -0.92 -7.25
CA ALA A 83 -9.76 -1.01 -6.84
C ALA A 83 -10.69 -0.32 -7.84
N SER A 84 -10.25 0.83 -8.39
CA SER A 84 -11.09 1.66 -9.28
C SER A 84 -11.05 1.23 -10.74
N PHE A 85 -9.94 0.67 -11.22
CA PHE A 85 -9.67 0.49 -12.66
C PHE A 85 -9.01 -0.87 -12.97
N ALA A 86 -9.25 -1.90 -12.17
CA ALA A 86 -8.63 -3.22 -12.36
C ALA A 86 -8.90 -3.85 -13.74
N ASP A 87 -10.01 -3.48 -14.38
CA ASP A 87 -10.47 -3.93 -15.69
C ASP A 87 -9.90 -3.11 -16.86
N ARG A 88 -9.14 -2.03 -16.56
CA ARG A 88 -8.64 -1.10 -17.60
C ARG A 88 -7.13 -0.91 -17.47
N PRO A 89 -6.37 -1.10 -18.55
CA PRO A 89 -4.97 -0.73 -18.55
C PRO A 89 -4.82 0.80 -18.44
N ILE A 90 -3.95 1.24 -17.53
CA ILE A 90 -3.56 2.65 -17.43
C ILE A 90 -2.61 2.94 -18.57
N ALA A 91 -2.97 3.89 -19.43
CA ALA A 91 -2.19 4.26 -20.61
C ALA A 91 -1.09 5.29 -20.30
N ASP A 92 -1.34 6.20 -19.32
CA ASP A 92 -0.40 7.23 -18.90
C ASP A 92 -0.05 7.09 -17.42
N LEU A 93 1.23 6.85 -17.13
CA LEU A 93 1.74 6.74 -15.77
C LEU A 93 2.21 8.07 -15.16
N VAL A 94 2.28 9.15 -15.96
CA VAL A 94 2.68 10.48 -15.45
C VAL A 94 1.77 10.97 -14.33
N PRO A 95 0.43 10.87 -14.42
CA PRO A 95 -0.44 11.23 -13.30
C PRO A 95 -0.21 10.41 -12.03
N VAL A 96 0.14 9.11 -12.18
CA VAL A 96 0.45 8.25 -11.01
C VAL A 96 1.73 8.74 -10.34
N SER A 97 2.77 9.02 -11.11
CA SER A 97 4.02 9.61 -10.59
C SER A 97 3.77 10.96 -9.88
N GLN A 98 2.90 11.81 -10.44
CA GLN A 98 2.52 13.07 -9.81
C GLN A 98 1.76 12.89 -8.49
N MET A 99 0.90 11.88 -8.38
CA MET A 99 0.23 11.52 -7.12
C MET A 99 1.25 11.13 -6.05
N LEU A 100 2.23 10.28 -6.38
CA LEU A 100 3.28 9.86 -5.46
C LEU A 100 4.17 11.03 -5.05
N ASN A 101 4.55 11.91 -5.98
CA ASN A 101 5.30 13.14 -5.66
C ASN A 101 4.55 14.04 -4.67
N ARG A 102 3.25 14.24 -4.87
CA ARG A 102 2.40 15.04 -3.96
C ARG A 102 2.26 14.40 -2.58
N LEU A 103 2.30 13.09 -2.51
CA LEU A 103 2.27 12.32 -1.27
C LEU A 103 3.65 12.17 -0.61
N GLY A 104 4.72 12.73 -1.19
CA GLY A 104 6.06 12.72 -0.62
C GLY A 104 6.80 11.40 -0.76
N GLU A 105 6.33 10.49 -1.61
CA GLU A 105 6.98 9.21 -1.91
C GLU A 105 7.22 9.05 -3.43
N PRO A 106 8.00 9.97 -4.06
CA PRO A 106 8.34 9.83 -5.45
C PRO A 106 9.16 8.57 -5.73
N LEU A 107 8.89 7.92 -6.87
CA LEU A 107 9.68 6.78 -7.33
C LEU A 107 11.16 7.16 -7.46
N TYR A 108 12.04 6.39 -6.83
CA TYR A 108 13.49 6.62 -6.79
C TYR A 108 13.90 7.99 -6.25
N GLY A 109 13.03 8.68 -5.50
CA GLY A 109 13.29 10.02 -4.99
C GLY A 109 13.87 10.07 -3.57
N HIS A 110 14.07 8.93 -2.91
CA HIS A 110 14.72 8.90 -1.60
C HIS A 110 16.23 9.01 -1.76
N GLU A 111 16.85 9.93 -1.00
CA GLU A 111 18.26 10.27 -1.17
C GLU A 111 19.20 9.29 -0.47
N THR A 112 18.75 8.65 0.59
CA THR A 112 19.54 7.73 1.40
C THR A 112 19.17 6.26 1.13
N PRO A 113 20.10 5.31 1.35
CA PRO A 113 19.90 3.91 0.98
C PRO A 113 18.94 3.14 1.89
N ASP A 114 18.51 3.72 3.00
CA ASP A 114 17.53 3.14 3.93
C ASP A 114 16.08 3.15 3.40
N GLY A 115 15.81 3.92 2.32
CA GLY A 115 14.48 3.97 1.70
C GLY A 115 13.47 4.81 2.49
N TYR A 116 12.23 4.82 2.01
CA TYR A 116 11.13 5.52 2.68
C TYR A 116 10.71 4.80 3.96
N SER A 117 10.22 5.58 4.93
CA SER A 117 9.71 5.01 6.18
C SER A 117 8.52 4.09 5.95
N MET A 118 8.52 2.93 6.60
CA MET A 118 7.39 1.99 6.59
C MET A 118 6.39 2.23 7.74
N ALA A 119 6.65 3.21 8.60
CA ALA A 119 5.84 3.46 9.79
C ALA A 119 4.67 4.42 9.49
N GLU A 120 3.50 4.15 10.07
CA GLU A 120 2.28 4.98 9.98
C GLU A 120 2.55 6.45 10.35
N ALA A 121 3.39 6.67 11.38
CA ALA A 121 3.69 8.03 11.88
C ALA A 121 4.28 8.96 10.80
N ALA A 122 4.98 8.42 9.80
CA ALA A 122 5.52 9.20 8.68
C ALA A 122 4.42 9.65 7.69
N TRP A 123 3.32 8.92 7.59
CA TRP A 123 2.34 9.05 6.51
C TRP A 123 0.91 9.43 6.95
N ALA A 124 0.62 9.43 8.26
CA ALA A 124 -0.71 9.72 8.80
C ALA A 124 -0.89 11.18 9.24
N GLY A 125 0.04 12.08 8.90
CA GLY A 125 -0.07 13.49 9.23
C GLY A 125 -1.23 14.20 8.52
N PRO A 126 -1.76 15.31 9.08
CA PRO A 126 -2.92 16.02 8.52
C PRO A 126 -2.76 16.43 7.06
N GLY A 127 -1.59 16.93 6.66
CA GLY A 127 -1.29 17.31 5.28
C GLY A 127 -1.31 16.12 4.33
N GLN A 128 -0.80 14.97 4.78
CA GLN A 128 -0.86 13.72 4.04
C GLN A 128 -2.31 13.26 3.84
N MET A 129 -3.12 13.32 4.89
CA MET A 129 -4.54 12.94 4.80
C MET A 129 -5.30 13.85 3.85
N GLN A 130 -5.10 15.17 3.91
CA GLN A 130 -5.72 16.10 2.96
C GLN A 130 -5.34 15.75 1.51
N THR A 131 -4.06 15.50 1.23
CA THR A 131 -3.60 15.13 -0.11
C THR A 131 -4.22 13.81 -0.58
N ARG A 132 -4.34 12.81 0.31
CA ARG A 132 -5.04 11.55 0.00
C ARG A 132 -6.51 11.78 -0.34
N PHE A 133 -7.22 12.64 0.40
CA PHE A 133 -8.62 12.98 0.10
C PHE A 133 -8.79 13.64 -1.27
N GLU A 134 -7.88 14.55 -1.63
CA GLU A 134 -7.90 15.18 -2.95
C GLU A 134 -7.65 14.18 -4.08
N ILE A 135 -6.69 13.27 -3.91
CA ILE A 135 -6.38 12.22 -4.88
C ILE A 135 -7.54 11.21 -4.94
N ALA A 136 -8.10 10.81 -3.80
CA ALA A 136 -9.27 9.92 -3.74
C ALA A 136 -10.45 10.51 -4.52
N ARG A 137 -10.68 11.84 -4.41
CA ARG A 137 -11.71 12.54 -5.18
C ARG A 137 -11.43 12.49 -6.69
N GLN A 138 -10.17 12.67 -7.10
CA GLN A 138 -9.77 12.59 -8.50
C GLN A 138 -9.98 11.19 -9.08
N ILE A 139 -9.54 10.15 -8.35
CA ILE A 139 -9.70 8.75 -8.75
C ILE A 139 -11.19 8.38 -8.76
N GLY A 140 -11.91 8.71 -7.70
CA GLY A 140 -13.34 8.42 -7.55
C GLY A 140 -14.22 9.06 -8.61
N ALA A 141 -13.80 10.20 -9.17
CA ALA A 141 -14.46 10.88 -10.27
C ALA A 141 -14.07 10.35 -11.67
N GLY A 142 -13.16 9.34 -11.76
CA GLY A 142 -12.82 8.69 -13.01
C GLY A 142 -11.43 8.99 -13.58
N ALA A 143 -10.66 9.92 -13.00
CA ALA A 143 -9.27 10.27 -13.33
C ALA A 143 -8.93 10.17 -14.86
N PRO A 144 -9.54 10.97 -15.74
CA PRO A 144 -9.49 10.77 -17.19
C PRO A 144 -8.07 10.79 -17.78
N ARG A 145 -7.14 11.51 -17.13
CA ARG A 145 -5.74 11.62 -17.57
C ARG A 145 -5.00 10.26 -17.57
N LEU A 146 -5.42 9.30 -16.76
CA LEU A 146 -4.82 7.96 -16.71
C LEU A 146 -5.03 7.17 -18.00
N PHE A 147 -6.00 7.55 -18.83
CA PHE A 147 -6.43 6.83 -20.01
C PHE A 147 -6.19 7.62 -21.32
N GLN A 148 -5.44 8.71 -21.24
CA GLN A 148 -5.01 9.45 -22.44
C GLN A 148 -3.80 8.75 -23.04
N GLY A 149 -3.95 8.28 -24.30
CA GLY A 149 -2.81 7.79 -25.08
C GLY A 149 -1.88 8.95 -25.47
N SER A 150 -0.63 8.63 -25.79
CA SER A 150 0.40 9.57 -26.27
C SER A 150 0.06 10.24 -27.60
N ASP A 151 -0.89 9.71 -28.36
CA ASP A 151 -1.17 10.07 -29.74
C ASP A 151 -2.27 11.14 -29.90
N GLY A 152 -2.62 11.86 -28.83
CA GLY A 152 -3.57 12.97 -28.91
C GLY A 152 -5.03 12.58 -29.10
N ASP A 153 -5.36 11.32 -28.93
CA ASP A 153 -6.73 10.86 -28.90
C ASP A 153 -7.52 11.60 -27.82
N ALA A 154 -8.75 12.02 -28.16
CA ALA A 154 -9.62 12.71 -27.25
C ALA A 154 -9.75 11.89 -25.95
N PRO A 155 -9.65 12.53 -24.76
CA PRO A 155 -9.69 11.81 -23.50
C PRO A 155 -11.00 11.01 -23.44
N THR A 156 -10.90 9.70 -23.45
CA THR A 156 -12.04 8.85 -23.17
C THR A 156 -12.45 9.18 -21.73
N ARG A 157 -13.54 9.88 -21.56
CA ARG A 157 -14.10 10.16 -20.24
C ARG A 157 -14.37 8.81 -19.59
N ALA A 158 -13.46 8.36 -18.74
CA ALA A 158 -13.76 7.23 -17.91
C ALA A 158 -14.91 7.65 -17.00
N SER A 159 -16.04 6.98 -17.12
CA SER A 159 -17.11 7.12 -16.12
C SER A 159 -16.56 6.80 -14.74
N PRO A 160 -17.03 7.45 -13.67
CA PRO A 160 -16.63 7.08 -12.32
C PRO A 160 -16.75 5.57 -12.12
N PRO A 161 -15.79 4.91 -11.49
CA PRO A 161 -15.93 3.50 -11.16
C PRO A 161 -17.12 3.30 -10.21
N VAL A 162 -17.74 2.13 -10.24
CA VAL A 162 -18.78 1.76 -9.26
C VAL A 162 -18.15 0.80 -8.25
N LEU A 163 -17.38 1.36 -7.32
CA LEU A 163 -16.58 0.57 -6.38
C LEU A 163 -17.41 -0.37 -5.52
N GLU A 164 -18.60 0.04 -5.09
CA GLU A 164 -19.53 -0.78 -4.29
C GLU A 164 -19.92 -2.09 -4.98
N GLN A 165 -19.85 -2.15 -6.31
CA GLN A 165 -20.20 -3.34 -7.10
C GLN A 165 -18.98 -4.24 -7.37
N THR A 166 -17.78 -3.81 -6.99
CA THR A 166 -16.56 -4.62 -7.20
C THR A 166 -16.51 -5.79 -6.21
N ALA A 167 -15.98 -6.93 -6.68
CA ALA A 167 -15.73 -8.09 -5.81
C ALA A 167 -14.79 -7.72 -4.65
N TYR A 168 -13.85 -6.82 -4.87
CA TYR A 168 -12.95 -6.31 -3.83
C TYR A 168 -13.75 -5.62 -2.71
N PHE A 169 -14.60 -4.65 -3.03
CA PHE A 169 -15.44 -3.95 -2.04
C PHE A 169 -16.33 -4.92 -1.27
N GLN A 170 -16.95 -5.87 -1.98
CA GLN A 170 -17.83 -6.87 -1.39
C GLN A 170 -17.11 -7.82 -0.42
N SER A 171 -15.79 -8.02 -0.62
CA SER A 171 -14.97 -8.86 0.24
C SER A 171 -14.53 -8.19 1.54
N LEU A 172 -14.65 -6.85 1.63
CA LEU A 172 -14.18 -6.08 2.78
C LEU A 172 -15.19 -6.09 3.93
N ARG A 173 -14.66 -6.22 5.16
CA ARG A 173 -15.42 -5.98 6.38
C ARG A 173 -15.26 -4.52 6.79
N LEU A 174 -16.12 -3.65 6.23
CA LEU A 174 -16.10 -2.23 6.57
C LEU A 174 -16.72 -1.99 7.94
N ALA A 175 -16.13 -1.07 8.70
CA ALA A 175 -16.70 -0.57 9.95
C ALA A 175 -18.05 0.14 9.67
N ASP A 176 -18.97 0.09 10.64
CA ASP A 176 -20.30 0.71 10.49
C ASP A 176 -20.21 2.21 10.18
N ALA A 177 -19.24 2.92 10.78
CA ALA A 177 -19.01 4.33 10.50
C ALA A 177 -18.62 4.58 9.04
N THR A 178 -17.73 3.74 8.47
CA THR A 178 -17.34 3.83 7.06
C THR A 178 -18.53 3.54 6.15
N ARG A 179 -19.26 2.48 6.43
CA ARG A 179 -20.46 2.11 5.66
C ARG A 179 -21.49 3.24 5.67
N SER A 180 -21.81 3.74 6.85
CA SER A 180 -22.74 4.87 7.00
C SER A 180 -22.28 6.13 6.24
N ALA A 181 -20.97 6.44 6.28
CA ALA A 181 -20.45 7.57 5.53
C ALA A 181 -20.62 7.38 4.01
N ILE A 182 -20.35 6.20 3.48
CA ILE A 182 -20.52 5.88 2.05
C ILE A 182 -21.99 5.99 1.64
N ASP A 183 -22.91 5.47 2.45
CA ASP A 183 -24.37 5.53 2.19
C ASP A 183 -24.90 6.97 2.09
N HIS A 184 -24.27 7.92 2.76
CA HIS A 184 -24.59 9.35 2.70
C HIS A 184 -24.00 10.07 1.49
N GLY A 185 -23.16 9.43 0.67
CA GLY A 185 -22.58 10.02 -0.54
C GLY A 185 -23.64 10.38 -1.58
N ALA A 186 -23.67 11.64 -2.00
CA ALA A 186 -24.70 12.18 -2.91
C ALA A 186 -24.59 11.63 -4.34
N SER A 187 -23.40 11.18 -4.74
CA SER A 187 -23.12 10.64 -6.08
C SER A 187 -22.20 9.41 -6.01
N ALA A 188 -22.09 8.67 -7.11
CA ALA A 188 -21.13 7.57 -7.20
C ALA A 188 -19.69 8.07 -6.96
N ALA A 189 -19.33 9.24 -7.48
CA ALA A 189 -18.00 9.83 -7.25
C ALA A 189 -17.77 10.17 -5.77
N ASP A 190 -18.80 10.68 -5.06
CA ASP A 190 -18.70 10.98 -3.63
C ASP A 190 -18.54 9.68 -2.81
N ARG A 191 -19.32 8.65 -3.10
CA ARG A 191 -19.23 7.35 -2.43
C ARG A 191 -17.85 6.71 -2.65
N ASN A 192 -17.35 6.76 -3.89
CA ASN A 192 -15.99 6.30 -4.20
C ASN A 192 -14.92 7.07 -3.41
N MET A 193 -15.03 8.40 -3.38
CA MET A 193 -14.10 9.23 -2.60
C MET A 193 -14.15 8.87 -1.11
N LEU A 194 -15.34 8.76 -0.52
CA LEU A 194 -15.52 8.41 0.89
C LEU A 194 -14.93 7.04 1.20
N PHE A 195 -15.13 6.05 0.32
CA PHE A 195 -14.51 4.73 0.48
C PHE A 195 -12.98 4.79 0.42
N LEU A 196 -12.41 5.37 -0.64
CA LEU A 196 -10.95 5.47 -0.83
C LEU A 196 -10.26 6.30 0.27
N SER A 197 -11.02 7.19 0.92
CA SER A 197 -10.55 8.02 2.03
C SER A 197 -10.82 7.41 3.41
N SER A 198 -11.50 6.29 3.48
CA SER A 198 -11.90 5.68 4.75
C SER A 198 -10.72 5.10 5.52
N PRO A 199 -10.80 5.06 6.86
CA PRO A 199 -9.80 4.37 7.68
C PRO A 199 -9.63 2.90 7.29
N ASP A 200 -10.71 2.22 6.88
CA ASP A 200 -10.66 0.81 6.45
C ASP A 200 -9.86 0.64 5.17
N PHE A 201 -9.96 1.57 4.22
CA PHE A 201 -9.19 1.52 2.98
C PHE A 201 -7.72 1.94 3.18
N MET A 202 -7.43 2.77 4.18
CA MET A 202 -6.06 3.20 4.50
C MET A 202 -5.19 2.07 5.08
N ARG A 203 -5.74 0.91 5.38
CA ARG A 203 -5.06 -0.22 6.01
C ARG A 203 -5.09 -1.49 5.16
N ASN A 204 -4.08 -2.36 5.37
CA ASN A 204 -3.94 -3.70 4.77
C ASN A 204 -4.34 -4.77 5.76
#